data_089dbf16bde6dd0394a62ee0b6c3a1fa
#
_entry.id   089dbf16bde6dd0394a62ee0b6c3a1fa
#
_cell.length_a   1.000
_cell.length_b   1.000
_cell.length_c   1.000
_cell.angle_alpha   90.00
_cell.angle_beta   90.00
_cell.angle_gamma   90.00
#
_symmetry.space_group_name_H-M   'P 1'
#
loop_
_entity.id
_entity.type
_entity.pdbx_description
1 polymer ?
#
loop_
_entity_poly.entity_id
_entity_poly.type
_entity_poly.pdbx_seq_one_letter_code
_entity_poly.pdbx_strand_id
1 'polypeptide(L)'
;MPIAKYPRLVDPLWYEWDRKAQKCGLRHTVYAVNGDRYIGEWLDNLKHGKGMQIWKRRGAIYSGDWKFGMRDGYGTYSLPDPITKEYKKVYSGWWKNDKKCGYGLKFYSDLEYYEGEWEAGQRSGWGRMYYKDGAVYEGQWLEDKAAIHKLLTPCGLQWDSSEVSGLWFADQAN
;
A
#
# COMPACT_ATOMS: atom_id res chain seq x y z
N MET A 1 14.99 1.78 54.96
CA MET A 1 14.63 2.34 53.65
C MET A 1 14.10 1.21 52.77
N PRO A 2 12.87 1.26 52.26
CA PRO A 2 12.33 0.21 51.40
C PRO A 2 13.01 0.37 50.02
N ILE A 3 13.68 -0.66 49.57
CA ILE A 3 14.23 -0.75 48.22
C ILE A 3 13.07 -0.85 47.24
N ALA A 4 12.84 0.20 46.47
CA ALA A 4 11.86 0.17 45.39
C ALA A 4 12.30 -0.92 44.39
N LYS A 5 11.57 -2.02 44.34
CA LYS A 5 11.71 -3.03 43.28
C LYS A 5 11.15 -2.42 42.01
N TYR A 6 12.02 -1.83 41.20
CA TYR A 6 11.65 -1.53 39.82
C TYR A 6 11.29 -2.86 39.14
N PRO A 7 10.08 -2.98 38.54
CA PRO A 7 9.79 -4.17 37.74
C PRO A 7 10.82 -4.21 36.63
N ARG A 8 11.62 -5.27 36.57
CA ARG A 8 12.46 -5.54 35.40
C ARG A 8 11.48 -5.69 34.24
N LEU A 9 11.56 -4.79 33.26
CA LEU A 9 10.95 -4.99 31.95
C LEU A 9 11.62 -6.24 31.38
N VAL A 10 11.03 -7.39 31.63
CA VAL A 10 11.45 -8.66 30.99
C VAL A 10 10.82 -8.62 29.61
N ASP A 11 11.67 -8.55 28.59
CA ASP A 11 11.22 -8.68 27.20
C ASP A 11 10.36 -9.95 27.06
N PRO A 12 9.25 -9.90 26.34
CA PRO A 12 8.43 -11.10 26.12
C PRO A 12 9.28 -12.23 25.53
N LEU A 13 9.06 -13.46 25.98
CA LEU A 13 9.83 -14.63 25.52
C LEU A 13 9.92 -14.74 23.99
N TRP A 14 8.86 -14.38 23.27
CA TRP A 14 8.86 -14.40 21.81
C TRP A 14 9.88 -13.44 21.22
N TYR A 15 10.15 -12.29 21.86
CA TYR A 15 11.15 -11.32 21.41
C TYR A 15 12.57 -11.86 21.57
N GLU A 16 12.85 -12.57 22.67
CA GLU A 16 14.12 -13.25 22.85
C GLU A 16 14.34 -14.35 21.81
N TRP A 17 13.31 -15.17 21.55
CA TRP A 17 13.37 -16.21 20.53
C TRP A 17 13.53 -15.64 19.13
N ASP A 18 12.87 -14.54 18.83
CA ASP A 18 13.00 -13.86 17.55
C ASP A 18 14.43 -13.34 17.34
N ARG A 19 15.01 -12.73 18.37
CA ARG A 19 16.41 -12.28 18.36
C ARG A 19 17.40 -13.43 18.21
N LYS A 20 17.20 -14.55 18.92
CA LYS A 20 18.03 -15.75 18.84
C LYS A 20 17.91 -16.47 17.49
N ALA A 21 16.83 -16.31 16.78
CA ALA A 21 16.58 -16.95 15.49
C ALA A 21 17.57 -16.54 14.40
N GLN A 22 18.20 -15.35 14.52
CA GLN A 22 19.21 -14.80 13.58
C GLN A 22 18.80 -15.00 12.12
N LYS A 23 17.59 -14.55 11.78
CA LYS A 23 17.06 -14.73 10.43
C LYS A 23 17.89 -13.93 9.44
N CYS A 24 18.53 -14.64 8.52
CA CYS A 24 19.33 -14.08 7.43
C CYS A 24 19.15 -14.95 6.18
N GLY A 25 19.15 -14.32 4.99
CA GLY A 25 18.94 -15.00 3.72
C GLY A 25 17.49 -15.44 3.46
N LEU A 26 17.29 -16.24 2.42
CA LEU A 26 15.97 -16.73 2.04
C LEU A 26 15.44 -17.73 3.08
N ARG A 27 14.20 -17.52 3.50
CA ARG A 27 13.49 -18.39 4.44
C ARG A 27 12.14 -18.80 3.87
N HIS A 28 11.76 -20.05 4.18
CA HIS A 28 10.38 -20.51 4.02
C HIS A 28 9.44 -19.74 4.95
N THR A 29 8.18 -20.13 5.01
CA THR A 29 7.17 -19.44 5.79
C THR A 29 7.58 -19.25 7.25
N VAL A 30 7.73 -18.00 7.64
CA VAL A 30 7.93 -17.60 9.04
C VAL A 30 6.61 -17.03 9.56
N TYR A 31 6.13 -17.58 10.68
CA TYR A 31 4.89 -17.15 11.33
C TYR A 31 5.20 -16.15 12.43
N ALA A 32 4.50 -15.05 12.43
CA ALA A 32 4.51 -14.11 13.55
C ALA A 32 3.51 -14.56 14.63
N VAL A 33 3.66 -14.02 15.85
CA VAL A 33 2.78 -14.36 17.00
C VAL A 33 1.31 -14.04 16.72
N ASN A 34 1.02 -12.97 15.97
CA ASN A 34 -0.32 -12.59 15.54
C ASN A 34 -0.90 -13.46 14.42
N GLY A 35 -0.13 -14.44 13.95
CA GLY A 35 -0.49 -15.37 12.87
C GLY A 35 -0.24 -14.83 11.47
N ASP A 36 0.37 -13.67 11.32
CA ASP A 36 0.86 -13.19 10.03
C ASP A 36 1.96 -14.10 9.51
N ARG A 37 2.11 -14.17 8.19
CA ARG A 37 3.09 -15.04 7.54
C ARG A 37 3.96 -14.23 6.60
N TYR A 38 5.27 -14.50 6.64
CA TYR A 38 6.21 -13.95 5.67
C TYR A 38 7.04 -15.05 5.03
N ILE A 39 7.20 -14.97 3.72
CA ILE A 39 8.02 -15.85 2.89
C ILE A 39 8.95 -14.95 2.10
N GLY A 40 10.25 -15.14 2.25
CA GLY A 40 11.21 -14.29 1.53
C GLY A 40 12.54 -14.13 2.25
N GLU A 41 13.25 -13.11 1.86
CA GLU A 41 14.57 -12.81 2.35
C GLU A 41 14.54 -12.04 3.67
N TRP A 42 15.55 -12.29 4.48
CA TRP A 42 15.76 -11.68 5.79
C TRP A 42 17.19 -11.15 5.90
N LEU A 43 17.35 -10.06 6.59
CA LEU A 43 18.63 -9.50 7.00
C LEU A 43 18.51 -9.04 8.45
N ASP A 44 19.35 -9.57 9.34
CA ASP A 44 19.40 -9.22 10.77
C ASP A 44 18.01 -9.25 11.43
N ASN A 45 17.27 -10.35 11.23
CA ASN A 45 15.90 -10.55 11.72
C ASN A 45 14.83 -9.60 11.11
N LEU A 46 15.18 -8.75 10.15
CA LEU A 46 14.26 -7.87 9.45
C LEU A 46 13.94 -8.42 8.05
N LYS A 47 12.74 -8.21 7.58
CA LYS A 47 12.36 -8.51 6.19
C LYS A 47 13.23 -7.68 5.26
N HIS A 48 13.80 -8.32 4.25
CA HIS A 48 14.71 -7.68 3.31
C HIS A 48 14.59 -8.35 1.94
N GLY A 49 15.11 -7.69 0.87
CA GLY A 49 15.10 -8.27 -0.48
C GLY A 49 13.69 -8.56 -0.98
N LYS A 50 13.52 -9.69 -1.66
CA LYS A 50 12.22 -10.11 -2.20
C LYS A 50 11.43 -10.92 -1.17
N GLY A 51 10.13 -10.64 -1.07
CA GLY A 51 9.30 -11.40 -0.14
C GLY A 51 7.81 -11.14 -0.26
N MET A 52 7.04 -12.06 0.33
CA MET A 52 5.59 -12.01 0.39
C MET A 52 5.13 -12.02 1.84
N GLN A 53 4.34 -11.03 2.21
CA GLN A 53 3.68 -10.91 3.51
C GLN A 53 2.19 -11.20 3.37
N ILE A 54 1.66 -12.02 4.26
CA ILE A 54 0.22 -12.29 4.36
C ILE A 54 -0.23 -11.88 5.75
N TRP A 55 -1.15 -10.93 5.83
CA TRP A 55 -1.74 -10.46 7.09
C TRP A 55 -2.98 -11.27 7.41
N LYS A 56 -2.93 -12.11 8.45
CA LYS A 56 -4.01 -13.02 8.84
C LYS A 56 -5.33 -12.28 9.08
N ARG A 57 -5.30 -11.16 9.80
CA ARG A 57 -6.51 -10.41 10.19
C ARG A 57 -7.26 -9.82 9.00
N ARG A 58 -6.54 -9.27 8.02
CA ARG A 58 -7.12 -8.61 6.84
C ARG A 58 -7.21 -9.53 5.62
N GLY A 59 -6.54 -10.67 5.66
CA GLY A 59 -6.32 -11.51 4.49
C GLY A 59 -5.44 -10.86 3.42
N ALA A 60 -4.95 -9.65 3.65
CA ALA A 60 -4.16 -8.92 2.68
C ALA A 60 -2.86 -9.64 2.33
N ILE A 61 -2.40 -9.45 1.10
CA ILE A 61 -1.10 -9.95 0.62
C ILE A 61 -0.32 -8.77 0.03
N TYR A 62 0.95 -8.68 0.40
CA TYR A 62 1.93 -7.89 -0.32
C TYR A 62 3.02 -8.80 -0.86
N SER A 63 3.36 -8.64 -2.13
CA SER A 63 4.47 -9.34 -2.78
C SER A 63 5.35 -8.31 -3.47
N GLY A 64 6.62 -8.24 -3.08
CA GLY A 64 7.54 -7.24 -3.63
C GLY A 64 8.80 -7.08 -2.80
N ASP A 65 9.38 -5.89 -2.93
CA ASP A 65 10.65 -5.55 -2.30
C ASP A 65 10.48 -5.07 -0.86
N TRP A 66 11.45 -5.46 -0.03
CA TRP A 66 11.54 -5.14 1.37
C TRP A 66 12.92 -4.61 1.73
N LYS A 67 12.95 -3.63 2.61
CA LYS A 67 14.19 -3.09 3.16
C LYS A 67 14.02 -2.76 4.63
N PHE A 68 14.83 -3.41 5.48
CA PHE A 68 14.80 -3.22 6.93
C PHE A 68 13.39 -3.31 7.55
N GLY A 69 12.61 -4.32 7.13
CA GLY A 69 11.27 -4.58 7.66
C GLY A 69 10.14 -3.80 7.00
N MET A 70 10.42 -2.82 6.15
CA MET A 70 9.46 -1.97 5.45
C MET A 70 9.36 -2.32 3.96
N ARG A 71 8.22 -2.08 3.33
CA ARG A 71 8.07 -2.14 1.88
C ARG A 71 8.88 -1.00 1.26
N ASP A 72 9.84 -1.35 0.42
CA ASP A 72 10.76 -0.39 -0.21
C ASP A 72 11.24 -0.98 -1.54
N GLY A 73 10.87 -0.39 -2.65
CA GLY A 73 11.05 -0.89 -4.00
C GLY A 73 9.72 -1.18 -4.69
N TYR A 74 9.69 -2.08 -5.67
CA TYR A 74 8.48 -2.40 -6.41
C TYR A 74 7.69 -3.53 -5.74
N GLY A 75 6.35 -3.38 -5.69
CA GLY A 75 5.51 -4.45 -5.12
C GLY A 75 4.02 -4.26 -5.37
N THR A 76 3.31 -5.38 -5.22
CA THR A 76 1.86 -5.47 -5.40
C THR A 76 1.18 -5.76 -4.07
N TYR A 77 0.17 -4.98 -3.76
CA TYR A 77 -0.71 -5.17 -2.60
C TYR A 77 -2.09 -5.63 -3.09
N SER A 78 -2.57 -6.72 -2.53
CA SER A 78 -3.84 -7.35 -2.90
C SER A 78 -4.70 -7.62 -1.68
N LEU A 79 -6.02 -7.55 -1.86
CA LEU A 79 -7.02 -7.90 -0.86
C LEU A 79 -7.91 -9.04 -1.38
N PRO A 80 -8.39 -9.92 -0.49
CA PRO A 80 -9.40 -10.90 -0.88
C PRO A 80 -10.74 -10.20 -1.11
N ASP A 81 -11.40 -10.53 -2.20
CA ASP A 81 -12.79 -10.12 -2.43
C ASP A 81 -13.69 -10.74 -1.35
N PRO A 82 -14.59 -9.96 -0.72
CA PRO A 82 -15.44 -10.47 0.37
C PRO A 82 -16.35 -11.62 -0.06
N ILE A 83 -16.77 -11.65 -1.33
CA ILE A 83 -17.73 -12.60 -1.89
C ILE A 83 -17.01 -13.79 -2.51
N THR A 84 -16.17 -13.55 -3.54
CA THR A 84 -15.50 -14.61 -4.31
C THR A 84 -14.30 -15.21 -3.60
N LYS A 85 -13.75 -14.52 -2.60
CA LYS A 85 -12.50 -14.85 -1.91
C LYS A 85 -11.26 -14.84 -2.82
N GLU A 86 -11.41 -14.45 -4.07
CA GLU A 86 -10.30 -14.25 -4.99
C GLU A 86 -9.49 -12.98 -4.61
N TYR A 87 -8.20 -13.02 -4.86
CA TYR A 87 -7.35 -11.86 -4.56
C TYR A 87 -7.40 -10.84 -5.69
N LYS A 88 -7.90 -9.64 -5.38
CA LYS A 88 -7.88 -8.49 -6.29
C LYS A 88 -6.70 -7.59 -5.96
N LYS A 89 -6.02 -7.13 -6.99
CA LYS A 89 -4.94 -6.13 -6.83
C LYS A 89 -5.57 -4.80 -6.41
N VAL A 90 -5.01 -4.19 -5.37
CA VAL A 90 -5.41 -2.86 -4.89
C VAL A 90 -4.37 -1.81 -5.30
N TYR A 91 -3.09 -2.19 -5.29
CA TYR A 91 -2.01 -1.30 -5.71
C TYR A 91 -0.86 -2.11 -6.29
N SER A 92 -0.27 -1.64 -7.38
CA SER A 92 0.95 -2.18 -7.97
C SER A 92 1.84 -1.03 -8.39
N GLY A 93 3.02 -0.93 -7.79
CA GLY A 93 3.93 0.19 -8.04
C GLY A 93 5.05 0.28 -7.02
N TRP A 94 5.67 1.46 -6.98
CA TRP A 94 6.80 1.72 -6.12
C TRP A 94 6.38 2.07 -4.68
N TRP A 95 7.21 1.65 -3.74
CA TRP A 95 7.08 1.89 -2.31
C TRP A 95 8.36 2.46 -1.75
N LYS A 96 8.23 3.34 -0.78
CA LYS A 96 9.32 3.89 0.01
C LYS A 96 8.91 4.00 1.47
N ASN A 97 9.62 3.29 2.35
CA ASN A 97 9.33 3.28 3.80
C ASN A 97 7.83 3.06 4.07
N ASP A 98 7.24 1.97 3.53
CA ASP A 98 5.82 1.61 3.63
C ASP A 98 4.81 2.55 2.97
N LYS A 99 5.25 3.64 2.34
CA LYS A 99 4.39 4.58 1.61
C LYS A 99 4.52 4.37 0.11
N LYS A 100 3.42 4.57 -0.63
CA LYS A 100 3.46 4.58 -2.09
C LYS A 100 4.28 5.77 -2.57
N CYS A 101 5.11 5.56 -3.59
CA CYS A 101 5.94 6.60 -4.20
C CYS A 101 6.18 6.28 -5.68
N GLY A 102 6.73 7.26 -6.43
CA GLY A 102 7.02 7.07 -7.84
C GLY A 102 5.78 6.65 -8.64
N TYR A 103 5.95 5.90 -9.71
CA TYR A 103 4.84 5.49 -10.56
C TYR A 103 4.15 4.23 -10.03
N GLY A 104 2.80 4.21 -10.09
CA GLY A 104 2.01 3.05 -9.66
C GLY A 104 0.55 3.13 -10.06
N LEU A 105 -0.08 1.94 -10.08
CA LEU A 105 -1.50 1.76 -10.36
C LEU A 105 -2.25 1.45 -9.06
N LYS A 106 -3.35 2.15 -8.82
CA LYS A 106 -4.29 1.86 -7.73
C LYS A 106 -5.65 1.54 -8.30
N PHE A 107 -6.17 0.37 -7.94
CA PHE A 107 -7.47 -0.10 -8.33
C PHE A 107 -8.48 0.17 -7.20
N TYR A 108 -9.58 0.85 -7.53
CA TYR A 108 -10.73 1.08 -6.64
C TYR A 108 -11.82 0.06 -6.92
N SER A 109 -11.98 -0.32 -8.21
CA SER A 109 -12.84 -1.41 -8.68
C SER A 109 -12.24 -2.00 -9.96
N ASP A 110 -12.94 -2.96 -10.57
CA ASP A 110 -12.49 -3.57 -11.84
C ASP A 110 -12.52 -2.57 -13.01
N LEU A 111 -13.35 -1.51 -12.93
CA LEU A 111 -13.52 -0.48 -13.95
C LEU A 111 -12.96 0.89 -13.54
N GLU A 112 -12.54 1.04 -12.29
CA GLU A 112 -12.09 2.32 -11.76
C GLU A 112 -10.69 2.18 -11.18
N TYR A 113 -9.75 2.92 -11.75
CA TYR A 113 -8.36 2.87 -11.31
C TYR A 113 -7.61 4.16 -11.66
N TYR A 114 -6.57 4.39 -10.89
CA TYR A 114 -5.61 5.48 -11.11
C TYR A 114 -4.27 4.89 -11.56
N GLU A 115 -3.67 5.48 -12.57
CA GLU A 115 -2.28 5.25 -12.95
C GLU A 115 -1.52 6.57 -12.97
N GLY A 116 -0.38 6.64 -12.30
CA GLY A 116 0.39 7.87 -12.25
C GLY A 116 1.36 7.91 -11.09
N GLU A 117 1.78 9.13 -10.79
CA GLU A 117 2.81 9.40 -9.80
C GLU A 117 2.23 9.47 -8.39
N TRP A 118 3.04 9.05 -7.42
CA TRP A 118 2.72 9.00 -6.00
C TRP A 118 3.85 9.63 -5.19
N GLU A 119 3.49 10.39 -4.18
CA GLU A 119 4.41 10.94 -3.21
C GLU A 119 3.85 10.77 -1.80
N ALA A 120 4.66 10.22 -0.89
CA ALA A 120 4.31 10.01 0.52
C ALA A 120 2.98 9.26 0.77
N GLY A 121 2.49 8.49 -0.22
CA GLY A 121 1.25 7.70 -0.15
C GLY A 121 0.06 8.33 -0.86
N GLN A 122 0.17 9.57 -1.32
CA GLN A 122 -0.86 10.36 -2.02
C GLN A 122 -0.55 10.47 -3.52
N ARG A 123 -1.58 10.65 -4.34
CA ARG A 123 -1.41 10.96 -5.76
C ARG A 123 -0.79 12.35 -5.89
N SER A 124 0.29 12.44 -6.65
CA SER A 124 1.04 13.68 -6.85
C SER A 124 1.71 13.63 -8.22
N GLY A 125 1.93 14.77 -8.87
CA GLY A 125 2.51 14.80 -10.20
C GLY A 125 1.52 14.40 -11.30
N TRP A 126 1.99 13.80 -12.40
CA TRP A 126 1.15 13.41 -13.53
C TRP A 126 0.47 12.08 -13.31
N GLY A 127 -0.83 12.01 -13.72
CA GLY A 127 -1.58 10.76 -13.66
C GLY A 127 -2.93 10.81 -14.36
N ARG A 128 -3.48 9.61 -14.58
CA ARG A 128 -4.78 9.37 -15.17
C ARG A 128 -5.69 8.68 -14.18
N MET A 129 -6.91 9.14 -14.08
CA MET A 129 -7.98 8.47 -13.35
C MET A 129 -9.04 8.00 -14.33
N TYR A 130 -9.31 6.71 -14.32
CA TYR A 130 -10.36 6.07 -15.11
C TYR A 130 -11.57 5.84 -14.19
N TYR A 131 -12.72 6.38 -14.56
CA TYR A 131 -13.95 6.29 -13.79
C TYR A 131 -14.88 5.19 -14.32
N LYS A 132 -15.79 4.74 -13.46
CA LYS A 132 -16.76 3.65 -13.81
C LYS A 132 -17.68 3.99 -14.97
N ASP A 133 -17.99 5.26 -15.18
CA ASP A 133 -18.83 5.78 -16.27
C ASP A 133 -18.07 5.89 -17.60
N GLY A 134 -16.79 5.53 -17.61
CA GLY A 134 -15.90 5.61 -18.76
C GLY A 134 -15.26 6.99 -18.96
N ALA A 135 -15.51 7.94 -18.07
CA ALA A 135 -14.77 9.19 -18.08
C ALA A 135 -13.29 8.96 -17.71
N VAL A 136 -12.40 9.78 -18.27
CA VAL A 136 -10.97 9.74 -17.97
C VAL A 136 -10.50 11.14 -17.66
N TYR A 137 -9.94 11.30 -16.47
CA TYR A 137 -9.19 12.50 -16.12
C TYR A 137 -7.70 12.27 -16.40
N GLU A 138 -7.07 13.18 -17.10
CA GLU A 138 -5.62 13.19 -17.32
C GLU A 138 -5.07 14.57 -16.93
N GLY A 139 -4.13 14.58 -15.99
CA GLY A 139 -3.57 15.85 -15.54
C GLY A 139 -2.69 15.71 -14.30
N GLN A 140 -2.42 16.87 -13.70
CA GLN A 140 -1.63 16.94 -12.50
C GLN A 140 -2.47 16.68 -11.24
N TRP A 141 -1.83 16.06 -10.26
CA TRP A 141 -2.38 15.76 -8.94
C TRP A 141 -1.51 16.41 -7.88
N LEU A 142 -2.13 16.90 -6.84
CA LEU A 142 -1.45 17.41 -5.66
C LEU A 142 -2.21 16.95 -4.41
N GLU A 143 -1.56 16.15 -3.56
CA GLU A 143 -2.13 15.62 -2.31
C GLU A 143 -3.52 15.00 -2.50
N ASP A 144 -3.63 14.05 -3.44
CA ASP A 144 -4.86 13.35 -3.83
C ASP A 144 -5.93 14.22 -4.53
N LYS A 145 -5.68 15.51 -4.73
CA LYS A 145 -6.57 16.43 -5.44
C LYS A 145 -6.15 16.58 -6.91
N ALA A 146 -7.10 16.51 -7.82
CA ALA A 146 -6.86 16.83 -9.21
C ALA A 146 -6.61 18.34 -9.35
N ALA A 147 -5.43 18.72 -9.83
CA ALA A 147 -5.16 20.08 -10.26
C ALA A 147 -5.72 20.21 -11.67
N ILE A 148 -6.42 21.28 -11.93
CA ILE A 148 -7.23 21.56 -13.12
C ILE A 148 -6.48 21.24 -14.42
N HIS A 149 -6.89 20.19 -15.13
CA HIS A 149 -6.59 19.93 -16.54
C HIS A 149 -7.70 19.08 -17.19
N LYS A 150 -7.51 18.29 -18.11
CA LYS A 150 -8.46 17.75 -19.08
C LYS A 150 -9.31 16.58 -18.53
N LEU A 151 -10.64 16.71 -18.53
CA LEU A 151 -11.58 15.60 -18.33
C LEU A 151 -12.11 15.15 -19.70
N LEU A 152 -11.94 13.88 -20.05
CA LEU A 152 -12.50 13.26 -21.24
C LEU A 152 -13.71 12.42 -20.83
N THR A 153 -14.89 12.76 -21.34
CA THR A 153 -16.10 11.94 -21.16
C THR A 153 -16.29 10.99 -22.34
N PRO A 154 -17.03 9.87 -22.19
CA PRO A 154 -17.31 8.95 -23.28
C PRO A 154 -18.02 9.59 -24.48
N CYS A 155 -18.70 10.72 -24.30
CA CYS A 155 -19.38 11.46 -25.36
C CYS A 155 -18.48 12.44 -26.11
N GLY A 156 -17.16 12.44 -25.81
CA GLY A 156 -16.21 13.35 -26.48
C GLY A 156 -16.29 14.81 -26.07
N LEU A 157 -17.10 15.16 -25.07
CA LEU A 157 -17.18 16.51 -24.51
C LEU A 157 -15.96 16.79 -23.65
N GLN A 158 -15.20 17.77 -24.07
CA GLN A 158 -14.04 18.26 -23.35
C GLN A 158 -14.52 19.44 -22.46
N TRP A 159 -14.50 19.27 -21.13
CA TRP A 159 -14.84 20.34 -20.19
C TRP A 159 -13.59 21.17 -19.90
N ASP A 160 -13.73 22.46 -20.03
CA ASP A 160 -12.67 23.41 -19.65
C ASP A 160 -12.69 23.62 -18.13
N SER A 161 -11.56 23.87 -17.56
CA SER A 161 -11.24 23.86 -16.13
C SER A 161 -12.00 24.84 -15.26
N SER A 162 -12.73 25.78 -15.83
CA SER A 162 -13.43 26.84 -15.08
C SER A 162 -14.76 26.38 -14.44
N GLU A 163 -15.36 25.26 -14.87
CA GLU A 163 -16.68 24.81 -14.38
C GLU A 163 -16.65 23.63 -13.38
N VAL A 164 -15.49 23.01 -13.15
CA VAL A 164 -15.38 21.77 -12.36
C VAL A 164 -15.23 22.02 -10.85
N SER A 165 -15.13 23.25 -10.39
CA SER A 165 -14.98 23.56 -8.96
C SER A 165 -16.18 23.20 -8.08
N GLY A 166 -17.33 22.89 -8.66
CA GLY A 166 -18.57 22.56 -7.93
C GLY A 166 -18.88 21.06 -7.77
N LEU A 167 -18.28 20.18 -8.57
CA LEU A 167 -18.68 18.75 -8.62
C LEU A 167 -17.79 17.80 -7.80
N TRP A 168 -16.66 18.26 -7.29
CA TRP A 168 -15.64 17.40 -6.67
C TRP A 168 -15.73 17.25 -5.15
N PHE A 169 -16.71 17.87 -4.49
CA PHE A 169 -16.86 17.78 -3.03
C PHE A 169 -17.84 16.69 -2.54
N ALA A 170 -18.44 15.89 -3.42
CA ALA A 170 -19.50 14.97 -3.03
C ALA A 170 -19.04 13.55 -2.63
N ASP A 171 -17.78 13.16 -2.81
CA ASP A 171 -17.33 11.78 -2.61
C ASP A 171 -16.31 11.59 -1.46
N GLN A 172 -16.44 12.39 -0.39
CA GLN A 172 -15.67 12.19 0.85
C GLN A 172 -16.56 11.86 2.06
N ALA A 173 -17.62 11.11 1.87
CA ALA A 173 -18.41 10.56 2.97
C ALA A 173 -18.74 9.09 2.67
N ASN A 174 -17.83 8.19 3.10
CA ASN A 174 -18.04 6.88 3.76
C ASN A 174 -16.75 6.07 3.81
#